data_791e027c5efe6714311246563d7533ac
#
_entry.id   791e027c5efe6714311246563d7533ac
#
_cell.length_a   1.000
_cell.length_b   1.000
_cell.length_c   1.000
_cell.angle_alpha   90.00
_cell.angle_beta   90.00
_cell.angle_gamma   90.00
#
_symmetry.space_group_name_H-M   'P 1'
#
loop_
_entity.id
_entity.type
_entity.pdbx_description
1 polymer ?
#
loop_
_entity_poly.entity_id
_entity_poly.type
_entity_poly.pdbx_seq_one_letter_code
_entity_poly.pdbx_strand_id
1 'polypeptide(L)'
;MGKRASETLAASYIKEYGLNVKLCRPAYIYGASSLTDDRVWAQFIANVVKKENILLKSNGAANRSFCYVTDTASAMLCVLLSGENGFPYNIAYEKSNTTIRGFAKTACEAFPERNIMLSFQNSEDEAEPQILKTPLSTEPEILDSTRLKALGWKPSVTLSEGIKRAVKVLEEQNR
;
A
#
# COMPACT_ATOMS: atom_id res chain seq x y z
N MET A 1 -12.11 14.18 4.56
CA MET A 1 -12.80 15.25 3.80
C MET A 1 -11.89 15.95 2.78
N GLY A 2 -10.63 16.31 3.06
CA GLY A 2 -9.77 17.09 2.15
C GLY A 2 -9.58 16.52 0.75
N LYS A 3 -9.39 15.21 0.58
CA LYS A 3 -9.20 14.59 -0.74
C LYS A 3 -10.44 14.70 -1.65
N ARG A 4 -11.65 14.61 -1.08
CA ARG A 4 -12.89 14.83 -1.83
C ARG A 4 -13.02 16.29 -2.26
N ALA A 5 -12.69 17.23 -1.39
CA ALA A 5 -12.69 18.66 -1.72
C ALA A 5 -11.72 18.97 -2.87
N SER A 6 -10.52 18.35 -2.89
CA SER A 6 -9.57 18.51 -3.99
C SER A 6 -10.11 18.01 -5.33
N GLU A 7 -10.81 16.88 -5.36
CA GLU A 7 -11.44 16.37 -6.60
C GLU A 7 -12.58 17.29 -7.08
N THR A 8 -13.40 17.80 -6.16
CA THR A 8 -14.47 18.77 -6.48
C THR A 8 -13.88 20.06 -7.03
N LEU A 9 -12.81 20.57 -6.41
CA LEU A 9 -12.10 21.74 -6.90
C LEU A 9 -11.54 21.52 -8.30
N ALA A 10 -10.89 20.37 -8.54
CA ALA A 10 -10.40 20.01 -9.86
C ALA A 10 -11.51 20.02 -10.92
N ALA A 11 -12.67 19.42 -10.61
CA ALA A 11 -13.82 19.41 -11.50
C ALA A 11 -14.32 20.84 -11.83
N SER A 12 -14.34 21.74 -10.84
CA SER A 12 -14.70 23.14 -11.04
C SER A 12 -13.71 23.86 -11.97
N TYR A 13 -12.40 23.67 -11.75
CA TYR A 13 -11.36 24.26 -12.60
C TYR A 13 -11.38 23.72 -14.03
N ILE A 14 -11.66 22.45 -14.21
CA ILE A 14 -11.84 21.85 -15.54
C ILE A 14 -13.00 22.55 -16.26
N LYS A 15 -14.15 22.68 -15.56
CA LYS A 15 -15.37 23.27 -16.15
C LYS A 15 -15.19 24.74 -16.46
N GLU A 16 -14.56 25.51 -15.58
CA GLU A 16 -14.47 26.97 -15.69
C GLU A 16 -13.31 27.41 -16.58
N TYR A 17 -12.17 26.75 -16.52
CA TYR A 17 -10.93 27.16 -17.19
C TYR A 17 -10.47 26.20 -18.27
N GLY A 18 -11.14 25.07 -18.49
CA GLY A 18 -10.74 24.07 -19.47
C GLY A 18 -9.43 23.37 -19.15
N LEU A 19 -9.01 23.33 -17.87
CA LEU A 19 -7.75 22.74 -17.49
C LEU A 19 -7.73 21.23 -17.72
N ASN A 20 -6.57 20.73 -18.15
CA ASN A 20 -6.35 19.29 -18.31
C ASN A 20 -5.82 18.70 -17.00
N VAL A 21 -6.71 18.20 -16.14
CA VAL A 21 -6.41 17.67 -14.82
C VAL A 21 -6.59 16.16 -14.78
N LYS A 22 -5.59 15.44 -14.29
CA LYS A 22 -5.63 13.99 -14.10
C LYS A 22 -5.82 13.67 -12.61
N LEU A 23 -6.70 12.74 -12.31
CA LEU A 23 -7.02 12.37 -10.93
C LEU A 23 -6.50 10.96 -10.63
N CYS A 24 -5.61 10.87 -9.65
CA CYS A 24 -5.06 9.60 -9.16
C CYS A 24 -5.55 9.32 -7.74
N ARG A 25 -6.03 8.11 -7.49
CA ARG A 25 -6.44 7.60 -6.17
C ARG A 25 -5.54 6.43 -5.79
N PRO A 26 -4.33 6.69 -5.25
CA PRO A 26 -3.42 5.62 -4.87
C PRO A 26 -3.94 4.86 -3.64
N ALA A 27 -3.71 3.55 -3.64
CA ALA A 27 -3.83 2.67 -2.50
C ALA A 27 -2.77 2.98 -1.43
N TYR A 28 -2.53 2.06 -0.50
CA TYR A 28 -1.42 2.18 0.45
C TYR A 28 -0.08 2.02 -0.30
N ILE A 29 0.59 3.16 -0.53
CA ILE A 29 1.93 3.16 -1.15
C ILE A 29 2.95 2.76 -0.11
N TYR A 30 3.79 1.78 -0.44
CA TYR A 30 4.88 1.35 0.41
C TYR A 30 6.22 1.33 -0.34
N GLY A 31 7.32 1.41 0.40
CA GLY A 31 8.67 1.45 -0.14
C GLY A 31 9.68 1.81 0.93
N ALA A 32 10.91 2.19 0.56
CA ALA A 32 11.88 2.73 1.49
C ALA A 32 11.38 4.07 2.04
N SER A 33 11.33 4.19 3.37
CA SER A 33 10.97 5.41 4.10
C SER A 33 11.89 5.56 5.31
N SER A 34 11.77 6.64 6.08
CA SER A 34 12.56 6.78 7.31
C SER A 34 12.35 5.59 8.24
N LEU A 35 13.43 5.14 8.92
CA LEU A 35 13.33 4.11 9.97
C LEU A 35 12.53 4.56 11.20
N THR A 36 12.17 5.85 11.27
CA THR A 36 11.33 6.46 12.32
C THR A 36 9.92 6.76 11.82
N ASP A 37 9.55 6.30 10.62
CA ASP A 37 8.21 6.48 10.06
C ASP A 37 7.19 5.68 10.89
N ASP A 38 6.11 6.34 11.33
CA ASP A 38 5.09 5.78 12.23
C ASP A 38 4.01 4.94 11.54
N ARG A 39 4.02 4.90 10.19
CA ARG A 39 3.10 4.06 9.42
C ARG A 39 3.39 2.58 9.67
N VAL A 40 2.34 1.80 9.91
CA VAL A 40 2.44 0.39 10.31
C VAL A 40 3.34 -0.44 9.39
N TRP A 41 3.16 -0.34 8.08
CA TRP A 41 3.98 -1.08 7.12
C TRP A 41 5.46 -0.63 7.13
N ALA A 42 5.70 0.66 7.39
CA ALA A 42 7.05 1.21 7.47
C ALA A 42 7.78 0.70 8.72
N GLN A 43 7.06 0.61 9.85
CA GLN A 43 7.59 0.00 11.08
C GLN A 43 7.98 -1.46 10.85
N PHE A 44 7.18 -2.25 10.13
CA PHE A 44 7.54 -3.64 9.81
C PHE A 44 8.81 -3.73 8.98
N ILE A 45 8.96 -2.87 7.96
CA ILE A 45 10.18 -2.80 7.16
C ILE A 45 11.37 -2.35 8.03
N ALA A 46 11.18 -1.36 8.90
CA ALA A 46 12.22 -0.91 9.82
C ALA A 46 12.67 -2.01 10.79
N ASN A 47 11.73 -2.79 11.33
CA ASN A 47 12.05 -3.94 12.19
C ASN A 47 12.89 -4.98 11.43
N VAL A 48 12.55 -5.25 10.16
CA VAL A 48 13.34 -6.15 9.31
C VAL A 48 14.78 -5.62 9.13
N VAL A 49 14.95 -4.32 8.85
CA VAL A 49 16.28 -3.68 8.72
C VAL A 49 17.08 -3.81 10.02
N LYS A 50 16.45 -3.56 11.16
CA LYS A 50 17.07 -3.62 12.50
C LYS A 50 17.25 -5.06 13.03
N LYS A 51 16.70 -6.07 12.32
CA LYS A 51 16.63 -7.47 12.76
C LYS A 51 15.88 -7.66 14.09
N GLU A 52 14.83 -6.88 14.28
CA GLU A 52 13.92 -6.91 15.43
C GLU A 52 12.65 -7.69 15.11
N ASN A 53 12.06 -8.33 16.12
CA ASN A 53 10.77 -9.01 15.98
C ASN A 53 9.65 -8.00 15.69
N ILE A 54 8.63 -8.45 14.96
CA ILE A 54 7.45 -7.66 14.65
C ILE A 54 6.38 -7.96 15.69
N LEU A 55 5.92 -6.93 16.42
CA LEU A 55 4.84 -7.02 17.38
C LEU A 55 3.57 -6.35 16.81
N LEU A 56 2.51 -7.13 16.62
CA LEU A 56 1.19 -6.61 16.29
C LEU A 56 0.41 -6.26 17.56
N LYS A 57 -0.14 -5.05 17.60
CA LYS A 57 -0.97 -4.55 18.70
C LYS A 57 -2.43 -5.03 18.65
N SER A 58 -2.81 -5.72 17.57
CA SER A 58 -4.13 -6.29 17.31
C SER A 58 -3.98 -7.50 16.41
N ASN A 59 -5.08 -8.22 16.10
CA ASN A 59 -5.06 -9.38 15.23
C ASN A 59 -4.63 -9.09 13.77
N GLY A 60 -4.53 -7.82 13.38
CA GLY A 60 -4.10 -7.40 12.05
C GLY A 60 -5.04 -7.79 10.90
N ALA A 61 -6.33 -8.02 11.17
CA ALA A 61 -7.31 -8.52 10.20
C ALA A 61 -7.71 -7.52 9.10
N ALA A 62 -7.38 -6.24 9.26
CA ALA A 62 -7.78 -5.20 8.32
C ALA A 62 -7.12 -5.43 6.94
N ASN A 63 -7.95 -5.67 5.91
CA ASN A 63 -7.50 -5.78 4.53
C ASN A 63 -7.10 -4.42 3.97
N ARG A 64 -6.04 -4.42 3.16
CA ARG A 64 -5.55 -3.22 2.48
C ARG A 64 -5.04 -3.58 1.09
N SER A 65 -5.23 -2.66 0.15
CA SER A 65 -4.56 -2.69 -1.14
C SER A 65 -3.21 -2.00 -1.01
N PHE A 66 -2.14 -2.69 -1.37
CA PHE A 66 -0.80 -2.11 -1.39
C PHE A 66 -0.30 -1.93 -2.83
N CYS A 67 0.54 -0.90 -3.03
CA CYS A 67 1.24 -0.69 -4.28
C CYS A 67 2.66 -0.22 -3.99
N TYR A 68 3.65 -0.84 -4.62
CA TYR A 68 5.04 -0.44 -4.44
C TYR A 68 5.30 0.93 -5.07
N VAL A 69 6.16 1.72 -4.46
CA VAL A 69 6.38 3.13 -4.84
C VAL A 69 6.75 3.32 -6.31
N THR A 70 7.57 2.44 -6.90
CA THR A 70 7.95 2.56 -8.32
C THR A 70 6.79 2.24 -9.27
N ASP A 71 5.96 1.25 -8.92
CA ASP A 71 4.75 0.95 -9.69
C ASP A 71 3.75 2.10 -9.57
N THR A 72 3.63 2.72 -8.39
CA THR A 72 2.80 3.92 -8.20
C THR A 72 3.30 5.08 -9.06
N ALA A 73 4.61 5.34 -9.09
CA ALA A 73 5.19 6.40 -9.91
C ALA A 73 4.94 6.17 -11.41
N SER A 74 5.15 4.93 -11.89
CA SER A 74 4.86 4.58 -13.28
C SER A 74 3.38 4.70 -13.63
N ALA A 75 2.49 4.36 -12.69
CA ALA A 75 1.05 4.54 -12.83
C ALA A 75 0.66 6.01 -12.98
N MET A 76 1.22 6.88 -12.13
CA MET A 76 0.98 8.33 -12.20
C MET A 76 1.44 8.91 -13.54
N LEU A 77 2.60 8.49 -14.05
CA LEU A 77 3.08 8.90 -15.36
C LEU A 77 2.17 8.39 -16.48
N CYS A 78 1.72 7.14 -16.42
CA CYS A 78 0.76 6.59 -17.37
C CYS A 78 -0.55 7.39 -17.39
N VAL A 79 -1.10 7.73 -16.21
CA VAL A 79 -2.31 8.56 -16.10
C VAL A 79 -2.06 9.98 -16.62
N LEU A 80 -0.91 10.57 -16.33
CA LEU A 80 -0.56 11.90 -16.81
C LEU A 80 -0.56 11.97 -18.34
N LEU A 81 0.02 10.96 -19.00
CA LEU A 81 0.21 10.95 -20.45
C LEU A 81 -1.03 10.46 -21.21
N SER A 82 -1.75 9.47 -20.67
CA SER A 82 -2.80 8.75 -21.40
C SER A 82 -4.18 8.82 -20.73
N GLY A 83 -4.30 9.35 -19.52
CA GLY A 83 -5.56 9.43 -18.79
C GLY A 83 -6.51 10.46 -19.38
N GLU A 84 -7.80 10.23 -19.22
CA GLU A 84 -8.86 11.17 -19.59
C GLU A 84 -8.91 12.35 -18.61
N ASN A 85 -9.29 13.51 -19.12
CA ASN A 85 -9.44 14.73 -18.33
C ASN A 85 -10.58 14.60 -17.31
N GLY A 86 -10.29 14.87 -16.04
CA GLY A 86 -11.27 14.84 -14.95
C GLY A 86 -11.65 13.43 -14.47
N PHE A 87 -11.14 12.38 -15.11
CA PHE A 87 -11.45 11.00 -14.70
C PHE A 87 -10.53 10.51 -13.59
N PRO A 88 -11.07 9.84 -12.55
CA PRO A 88 -10.27 9.25 -11.48
C PRO A 88 -9.76 7.87 -11.86
N TYR A 89 -8.48 7.63 -11.56
CA TYR A 89 -7.78 6.36 -11.73
C TYR A 89 -7.30 5.84 -10.38
N ASN A 90 -7.82 4.68 -9.97
CA ASN A 90 -7.29 3.99 -8.81
C ASN A 90 -5.95 3.35 -9.16
N ILE A 91 -4.98 3.48 -8.26
CA ILE A 91 -3.65 2.89 -8.40
C ILE A 91 -3.49 1.83 -7.31
N ALA A 92 -3.61 0.57 -7.69
CA ALA A 92 -3.48 -0.57 -6.81
C ALA A 92 -2.94 -1.78 -7.59
N TYR A 93 -2.30 -2.70 -6.86
CA TYR A 93 -1.90 -3.99 -7.42
C TYR A 93 -2.67 -5.10 -6.70
N GLU A 94 -3.63 -5.73 -7.37
CA GLU A 94 -4.53 -6.70 -6.75
C GLU A 94 -3.80 -7.88 -6.13
N LYS A 95 -2.66 -8.31 -6.70
CA LYS A 95 -1.83 -9.38 -6.13
C LYS A 95 -1.09 -8.96 -4.85
N SER A 96 -1.11 -7.68 -4.51
CA SER A 96 -0.57 -7.14 -3.26
C SER A 96 -1.66 -6.77 -2.25
N ASN A 97 -2.90 -7.21 -2.49
CA ASN A 97 -3.98 -7.10 -1.52
C ASN A 97 -3.75 -8.10 -0.41
N THR A 98 -3.69 -7.61 0.82
CA THR A 98 -3.47 -8.47 1.99
C THR A 98 -3.92 -7.77 3.27
N THR A 99 -3.98 -8.50 4.37
CA THR A 99 -4.20 -7.94 5.70
C THR A 99 -2.92 -7.30 6.25
N ILE A 100 -3.04 -6.47 7.27
CA ILE A 100 -1.87 -5.97 8.02
C ILE A 100 -1.03 -7.12 8.57
N ARG A 101 -1.68 -8.18 9.10
CA ARG A 101 -1.03 -9.43 9.51
C ARG A 101 -0.30 -10.11 8.34
N GLY A 102 -0.95 -10.19 7.17
CA GLY A 102 -0.36 -10.76 5.97
C GLY A 102 0.86 -9.99 5.48
N PHE A 103 0.85 -8.66 5.56
CA PHE A 103 2.02 -7.84 5.25
C PHE A 103 3.18 -8.15 6.23
N ALA A 104 2.91 -8.17 7.54
CA ALA A 104 3.91 -8.48 8.56
C ALA A 104 4.50 -9.88 8.35
N LYS A 105 3.66 -10.88 8.08
CA LYS A 105 4.09 -12.25 7.76
C LYS A 105 5.01 -12.29 6.54
N THR A 106 4.60 -11.62 5.44
CA THR A 106 5.42 -11.53 4.23
C THR A 106 6.76 -10.84 4.51
N ALA A 107 6.80 -9.85 5.39
CA ALA A 107 8.04 -9.18 5.78
C ALA A 107 9.00 -10.12 6.53
N CYS A 108 8.51 -10.94 7.45
CA CYS A 108 9.30 -11.97 8.13
C CYS A 108 9.82 -13.03 7.13
N GLU A 109 8.93 -13.54 6.28
CA GLU A 109 9.24 -14.60 5.31
C GLU A 109 10.19 -14.13 4.18
N ALA A 110 10.25 -12.83 3.90
CA ALA A 110 11.13 -12.28 2.90
C ALA A 110 12.63 -12.42 3.25
N PHE A 111 12.96 -12.57 4.55
CA PHE A 111 14.31 -12.65 5.08
C PHE A 111 14.43 -13.77 6.14
N PRO A 112 14.28 -15.04 5.74
CA PRO A 112 14.25 -16.15 6.69
C PRO A 112 15.54 -16.29 7.50
N GLU A 113 16.68 -15.86 6.93
CA GLU A 113 17.99 -15.87 7.59
C GLU A 113 18.09 -14.92 8.79
N ARG A 114 17.16 -13.97 8.93
CA ARG A 114 17.15 -13.01 10.06
C ARG A 114 16.42 -13.53 11.28
N ASN A 115 15.69 -14.65 11.15
CA ASN A 115 14.93 -15.28 12.22
C ASN A 115 13.97 -14.32 12.95
N ILE A 116 13.36 -13.39 12.21
CA ILE A 116 12.41 -12.41 12.75
C ILE A 116 11.07 -13.11 12.99
N MET A 117 10.57 -13.01 14.21
CA MET A 117 9.29 -13.59 14.59
C MET A 117 8.18 -12.55 14.58
N LEU A 118 7.00 -12.98 14.15
CA LEU A 118 5.76 -12.24 14.31
C LEU A 118 5.10 -12.64 15.63
N SER A 119 4.81 -11.68 16.48
CA SER A 119 4.14 -11.89 17.76
C SER A 119 2.95 -10.93 17.91
N PHE A 120 2.07 -11.22 18.85
CA PHE A 120 0.87 -10.44 19.13
C PHE A 120 0.90 -9.95 20.57
N GLN A 121 0.37 -8.76 20.79
CA GLN A 121 0.33 -8.16 22.12
C GLN A 121 -0.59 -8.97 23.08
N ASN A 122 -1.71 -9.47 22.54
CA ASN A 122 -2.63 -10.33 23.27
C ASN A 122 -2.61 -11.74 22.68
N SER A 123 -2.57 -12.78 23.50
CA SER A 123 -2.56 -14.18 23.04
C SER A 123 -3.81 -14.56 22.24
N GLU A 124 -4.96 -13.92 22.50
CA GLU A 124 -6.20 -14.14 21.75
C GLU A 124 -6.11 -13.66 20.30
N ASP A 125 -5.23 -12.71 20.01
CA ASP A 125 -4.99 -12.17 18.67
C ASP A 125 -4.15 -13.13 17.79
N GLU A 126 -3.50 -14.14 18.36
CA GLU A 126 -2.72 -15.15 17.61
C GLU A 126 -3.62 -16.05 16.75
N ALA A 127 -4.84 -16.33 17.22
CA ALA A 127 -5.81 -17.06 16.42
C ALA A 127 -6.06 -16.36 15.09
N GLU A 128 -6.20 -17.13 13.99
CA GLU A 128 -6.58 -16.53 12.72
C GLU A 128 -7.93 -15.81 12.90
N PRO A 129 -8.01 -14.52 12.53
CA PRO A 129 -9.23 -13.78 12.69
C PRO A 129 -10.33 -14.47 11.87
N GLN A 130 -11.33 -14.98 12.55
CA GLN A 130 -12.58 -15.32 11.89
C GLN A 130 -13.07 -14.02 11.24
N ILE A 131 -13.40 -14.09 9.95
CA ILE A 131 -13.98 -12.94 9.24
C ILE A 131 -15.31 -12.64 9.93
N LEU A 132 -15.26 -11.83 11.00
CA LEU A 132 -16.45 -11.29 11.60
C LEU A 132 -17.07 -10.37 10.56
N LYS A 133 -18.15 -10.86 9.94
CA LYS A 133 -19.04 -10.06 9.12
C LYS A 133 -19.73 -9.02 10.01
N THR A 134 -19.00 -7.98 10.38
CA THR A 134 -19.61 -6.83 11.02
C THR A 134 -20.30 -5.99 9.95
N PRO A 135 -21.56 -5.58 10.14
CA PRO A 135 -22.35 -4.93 9.11
C PRO A 135 -21.80 -3.58 8.58
N LEU A 136 -20.76 -3.03 9.21
CA LEU A 136 -20.20 -1.72 8.87
C LEU A 136 -18.89 -1.74 8.03
N SER A 137 -18.28 -2.90 7.75
CA SER A 137 -17.03 -2.98 6.96
C SER A 137 -16.82 -4.33 6.28
N THR A 138 -17.86 -4.87 5.66
CA THR A 138 -17.87 -6.23 5.09
C THR A 138 -17.23 -6.37 3.72
N GLU A 139 -16.88 -5.26 3.07
CA GLU A 139 -16.13 -5.31 1.83
C GLU A 139 -14.65 -5.02 2.11
N PRO A 140 -13.72 -5.89 1.66
CA PRO A 140 -12.31 -5.56 1.74
C PRO A 140 -12.10 -4.23 1.00
N GLU A 141 -11.36 -3.29 1.62
CA GLU A 141 -10.97 -2.04 0.95
C GLU A 141 -9.99 -2.32 -0.21
N ILE A 142 -10.47 -3.06 -1.19
CA ILE A 142 -9.73 -3.43 -2.39
C ILE A 142 -10.07 -2.41 -3.47
N LEU A 143 -9.07 -1.69 -3.92
CA LEU A 143 -9.21 -0.76 -5.03
C LEU A 143 -9.13 -1.50 -6.36
N ASP A 144 -10.16 -1.30 -7.19
CA ASP A 144 -10.15 -1.77 -8.58
C ASP A 144 -9.34 -0.81 -9.46
N SER A 145 -8.30 -1.32 -10.12
CA SER A 145 -7.44 -0.59 -11.05
C SER A 145 -7.72 -0.89 -12.53
N THR A 146 -8.86 -1.48 -12.85
CA THR A 146 -9.23 -1.88 -14.23
C THR A 146 -9.11 -0.73 -15.23
N ARG A 147 -9.55 0.48 -14.88
CA ARG A 147 -9.42 1.67 -15.73
C ARG A 147 -7.97 2.03 -16.05
N LEU A 148 -7.10 1.96 -15.05
CA LEU A 148 -5.68 2.23 -15.22
C LEU A 148 -5.02 1.17 -16.10
N LYS A 149 -5.38 -0.08 -15.93
CA LYS A 149 -4.90 -1.18 -16.77
C LYS A 149 -5.35 -1.03 -18.23
N ALA A 150 -6.53 -0.50 -18.47
CA ALA A 150 -7.02 -0.20 -19.82
C ALA A 150 -6.17 0.85 -20.55
N LEU A 151 -5.43 1.71 -19.82
CA LEU A 151 -4.42 2.62 -20.37
C LEU A 151 -3.10 1.91 -20.73
N GLY A 152 -2.97 0.61 -20.48
CA GLY A 152 -1.77 -0.19 -20.73
C GLY A 152 -0.82 -0.32 -19.53
N TRP A 153 -1.13 0.30 -18.37
CA TRP A 153 -0.31 0.14 -17.18
C TRP A 153 -0.34 -1.29 -16.63
N LYS A 154 0.83 -1.79 -16.24
CA LYS A 154 1.00 -3.12 -15.65
C LYS A 154 1.90 -3.02 -14.42
N PRO A 155 1.38 -3.32 -13.20
CA PRO A 155 2.22 -3.42 -12.02
C PRO A 155 3.16 -4.63 -12.13
N SER A 156 4.36 -4.51 -11.63
CA SER A 156 5.41 -5.51 -11.78
C SER A 156 5.98 -6.02 -10.46
N VAL A 157 5.84 -5.25 -9.37
CA VAL A 157 6.51 -5.53 -8.09
C VAL A 157 5.54 -6.19 -7.13
N THR A 158 5.76 -7.47 -6.85
CA THR A 158 4.99 -8.20 -5.81
C THR A 158 5.30 -7.66 -4.41
N LEU A 159 4.43 -7.99 -3.44
CA LEU A 159 4.61 -7.52 -2.05
C LEU A 159 5.98 -7.95 -1.48
N SER A 160 6.33 -9.22 -1.62
CA SER A 160 7.62 -9.75 -1.13
C SER A 160 8.81 -9.05 -1.80
N GLU A 161 8.77 -8.88 -3.12
CA GLU A 161 9.84 -8.21 -3.86
C GLU A 161 9.97 -6.73 -3.46
N GLY A 162 8.85 -6.02 -3.29
CA GLY A 162 8.87 -4.63 -2.85
C GLY A 162 9.44 -4.46 -1.45
N ILE A 163 9.11 -5.37 -0.52
CA ILE A 163 9.70 -5.38 0.83
C ILE A 163 11.22 -5.60 0.75
N LYS A 164 11.68 -6.57 -0.06
CA LYS A 164 13.11 -6.84 -0.25
C LYS A 164 13.85 -5.62 -0.79
N ARG A 165 13.29 -4.95 -1.79
CA ARG A 165 13.86 -3.72 -2.36
C ARG A 165 13.92 -2.58 -1.34
N ALA A 166 12.83 -2.38 -0.57
CA ALA A 166 12.78 -1.34 0.45
C ALA A 166 13.83 -1.56 1.54
N VAL A 167 13.97 -2.79 2.04
CA VAL A 167 14.99 -3.15 3.03
C VAL A 167 16.39 -2.89 2.49
N LYS A 168 16.70 -3.36 1.27
CA LYS A 168 18.01 -3.16 0.65
C LYS A 168 18.38 -1.68 0.54
N VAL A 169 17.46 -0.84 0.07
CA VAL A 169 17.68 0.62 -0.06
C VAL A 169 17.96 1.23 1.32
N LEU A 170 17.20 0.85 2.34
CA LEU A 170 17.40 1.39 3.70
C LEU A 170 18.73 0.94 4.32
N GLU A 171 19.16 -0.28 4.07
CA GLU A 171 20.48 -0.77 4.53
C GLU A 171 21.64 -0.05 3.84
N GLU A 172 21.50 0.27 2.56
CA GLU A 172 22.51 1.04 1.81
C GLU A 172 22.59 2.49 2.29
N GLN A 173 21.46 3.10 2.67
CA GLN A 173 21.39 4.47 3.19
C GLN A 173 21.90 4.63 4.63
N ASN A 174 21.95 3.55 5.41
CA ASN A 174 22.34 3.57 6.82
C ASN A 174 23.71 2.91 7.06
N ARG A 175 24.48 2.68 6.01
CA ARG A 175 25.91 2.30 6.08
C ARG A 175 26.79 3.52 6.21
#